data_c83e70566132dd80daeff0f6dfbe0a58
#
_entry.id   c83e70566132dd80daeff0f6dfbe0a58
#
_cell.length_a   1.000
_cell.length_b   1.000
_cell.length_c   1.000
_cell.angle_alpha   90.00
_cell.angle_beta   90.00
_cell.angle_gamma   90.00
#
_symmetry.space_group_name_H-M   'P 1'
#
loop_
_entity.id
_entity.type
_entity.pdbx_description
1 polymer ?
#
loop_
_entity_poly.entity_id
_entity_poly.type
_entity_poly.pdbx_seq_one_letter_code
_entity_poly.pdbx_strand_id
1 'polypeptide(L)'
;MGSLGQWAKEQWSLRREAVPEERRLSKEAGVSLFIHFCFQFGASMSGVFLTLYLWRLTHSLAINGIYYAVTYAVAPFAFALGGWLIKRKDRMVTYRIGIAMTAAFYLGVVFAGEKVAEYYLVFAILNGISSAFYWAGYLTLMYDVSTDSNRIRFLAINMVLFTLGGLIGPALAGFMISQYEGLQGYTLVFGTACFMFVMASVVSMKIPLKPSHHKAYYLKFTGLLMHRSRAWLNSLYAFGVMGLFQGMMLFLPNILLFRLVGREDLVGYLGVLYAGLSIGTNLFLSRFGSEEKAVKFIVISTFGYLFATFFLIWKMTLFTVITFMIIYSVCAPLQGNTITSSYFRIIGRLPLKGQLRVESVVMREVFLNGGRVVSIFALLGLMEYAGDEVLPWVLAAASLLQIGLAGLLRSRDAGVERRADRLLSRTGGGKASSGGAAGTRL
;
A
#
# COMPACT_ATOMS: atom_id res chain seq x y z
N MET A 1 26.42 1.19 33.81
CA MET A 1 25.26 0.90 32.92
C MET A 1 23.90 1.29 33.52
N GLY A 2 23.77 1.58 34.83
CA GLY A 2 22.50 1.98 35.46
C GLY A 2 22.02 3.41 35.18
N SER A 3 22.91 4.39 34.96
CA SER A 3 22.55 5.81 34.84
C SER A 3 21.90 6.18 33.51
N LEU A 4 22.35 5.61 32.38
CA LEU A 4 21.78 5.85 31.05
C LEU A 4 20.35 5.32 30.95
N GLY A 5 20.06 4.16 31.55
CA GLY A 5 18.72 3.58 31.57
C GLY A 5 17.72 4.36 32.44
N GLN A 6 18.19 4.92 33.55
CA GLN A 6 17.38 5.79 34.40
C GLN A 6 17.13 7.16 33.73
N TRP A 7 18.15 7.78 33.19
CA TRP A 7 18.02 9.03 32.44
C TRP A 7 17.05 8.90 31.21
N ALA A 8 17.16 7.80 30.44
CA ALA A 8 16.26 7.54 29.35
C ALA A 8 14.80 7.35 29.80
N LYS A 9 14.55 6.66 30.93
CA LYS A 9 13.23 6.52 31.54
C LYS A 9 12.66 7.85 32.00
N GLU A 10 13.48 8.69 32.61
CA GLU A 10 13.09 10.00 33.12
C GLU A 10 12.75 10.98 31.99
N GLN A 11 13.58 11.04 30.95
CA GLN A 11 13.28 11.81 29.74
C GLN A 11 12.01 11.30 29.03
N TRP A 12 11.78 10.00 29.05
CA TRP A 12 10.57 9.43 28.45
C TRP A 12 9.31 9.74 29.29
N SER A 13 9.41 9.75 30.61
CA SER A 13 8.31 10.15 31.51
C SER A 13 7.96 11.63 31.36
N LEU A 14 8.95 12.52 31.32
CA LEU A 14 8.76 13.97 31.12
C LEU A 14 8.11 14.27 29.76
N ARG A 15 8.57 13.61 28.68
CA ARG A 15 7.95 13.74 27.34
C ARG A 15 6.53 13.17 27.30
N ARG A 16 6.23 12.15 28.08
CA ARG A 16 4.89 11.58 28.18
C ARG A 16 3.94 12.48 28.93
N GLU A 17 4.41 13.12 30.01
CA GLU A 17 3.64 14.08 30.83
C GLU A 17 3.32 15.37 30.06
N ALA A 18 4.22 15.84 29.18
CA ALA A 18 4.01 16.99 28.33
C ALA A 18 2.88 16.79 27.29
N VAL A 19 2.38 15.56 27.11
CA VAL A 19 1.28 15.27 26.19
C VAL A 19 -0.02 15.21 26.97
N PRO A 20 -1.08 15.96 26.56
CA PRO A 20 -2.41 15.88 27.16
C PRO A 20 -2.89 14.42 27.23
N GLU A 21 -3.52 14.05 28.33
CA GLU A 21 -3.88 12.66 28.64
C GLU A 21 -4.73 12.04 27.53
N GLU A 22 -5.67 12.79 26.97
CA GLU A 22 -6.54 12.38 25.88
C GLU A 22 -5.78 12.04 24.58
N ARG A 23 -4.58 12.62 24.38
CA ARG A 23 -3.73 12.38 23.20
C ARG A 23 -2.65 11.33 23.46
N ARG A 24 -2.57 10.76 24.66
CA ARG A 24 -1.60 9.69 24.97
C ARG A 24 -1.97 8.40 24.25
N LEU A 25 -0.96 7.71 23.73
CA LEU A 25 -1.15 6.40 23.12
C LEU A 25 -1.32 5.34 24.19
N SER A 26 -2.23 4.41 23.98
CA SER A 26 -2.40 3.23 24.82
C SER A 26 -1.18 2.30 24.72
N LYS A 27 -1.02 1.40 25.72
CA LYS A 27 0.00 0.35 25.63
C LYS A 27 -0.18 -0.53 24.40
N GLU A 28 -1.43 -0.87 24.07
CA GLU A 28 -1.77 -1.65 22.84
C GLU A 28 -1.32 -0.92 21.57
N ALA A 29 -1.53 0.40 21.49
CA ALA A 29 -1.08 1.22 20.38
C ALA A 29 0.45 1.21 20.24
N GLY A 30 1.19 1.35 21.36
CA GLY A 30 2.64 1.28 21.36
C GLY A 30 3.17 -0.09 20.92
N VAL A 31 2.58 -1.17 21.40
CA VAL A 31 2.92 -2.54 20.99
C VAL A 31 2.61 -2.74 19.50
N SER A 32 1.46 -2.26 19.01
CA SER A 32 1.09 -2.33 17.58
C SER A 32 2.10 -1.61 16.69
N LEU A 33 2.56 -0.43 17.08
CA LEU A 33 3.59 0.32 16.35
C LEU A 33 4.91 -0.44 16.27
N PHE A 34 5.34 -1.07 17.36
CA PHE A 34 6.55 -1.87 17.37
C PHE A 34 6.43 -3.12 16.48
N ILE A 35 5.31 -3.84 16.55
CA ILE A 35 5.05 -5.00 15.69
C ILE A 35 5.10 -4.57 14.21
N HIS A 36 4.46 -3.45 13.88
CA HIS A 36 4.44 -2.96 12.51
C HIS A 36 5.83 -2.53 12.02
N PHE A 37 6.63 -1.90 12.89
CA PHE A 37 8.03 -1.57 12.57
C PHE A 37 8.85 -2.83 12.26
N CYS A 38 8.80 -3.85 13.14
CA CYS A 38 9.51 -5.11 12.91
C CYS A 38 9.07 -5.78 11.60
N PHE A 39 7.75 -5.83 11.36
CA PHE A 39 7.21 -6.39 10.13
C PHE A 39 7.67 -5.60 8.90
N GLN A 40 7.55 -4.28 8.93
CA GLN A 40 7.91 -3.42 7.81
C GLN A 40 9.41 -3.43 7.51
N PHE A 41 10.23 -3.48 8.56
CA PHE A 41 11.68 -3.62 8.41
C PHE A 41 12.04 -4.94 7.72
N GLY A 42 11.50 -6.07 8.20
CA GLY A 42 11.70 -7.37 7.56
C GLY A 42 11.19 -7.40 6.12
N ALA A 43 9.99 -6.86 5.86
CA ALA A 43 9.38 -6.84 4.54
C ALA A 43 10.16 -5.96 3.53
N SER A 44 10.63 -4.79 3.94
CA SER A 44 11.41 -3.90 3.08
C SER A 44 12.81 -4.44 2.80
N MET A 45 13.44 -5.05 3.82
CA MET A 45 14.74 -5.68 3.71
C MET A 45 14.72 -6.86 2.72
N SER A 46 13.68 -7.68 2.76
CA SER A 46 13.60 -8.90 1.96
C SER A 46 12.89 -8.73 0.63
N GLY A 47 11.93 -7.80 0.50
CA GLY A 47 11.05 -7.73 -0.67
C GLY A 47 11.76 -7.43 -1.99
N VAL A 48 12.65 -6.43 -2.01
CA VAL A 48 13.46 -6.09 -3.20
C VAL A 48 14.38 -7.25 -3.55
N PHE A 49 15.02 -7.83 -2.54
CA PHE A 49 16.04 -8.85 -2.75
C PHE A 49 15.47 -10.24 -3.07
N LEU A 50 14.21 -10.52 -2.73
CA LEU A 50 13.53 -11.72 -3.22
C LEU A 50 13.34 -11.68 -4.74
N THR A 51 13.00 -10.51 -5.29
CA THR A 51 12.92 -10.29 -6.73
C THR A 51 14.27 -10.51 -7.41
N LEU A 52 15.35 -9.94 -6.84
CA LEU A 52 16.69 -10.10 -7.36
C LEU A 52 17.21 -11.54 -7.19
N TYR A 53 16.85 -12.21 -6.11
CA TYR A 53 17.19 -13.61 -5.88
C TYR A 53 16.60 -14.52 -6.94
N LEU A 54 15.29 -14.39 -7.21
CA LEU A 54 14.64 -15.12 -8.29
C LEU A 54 15.26 -14.79 -9.66
N TRP A 55 15.60 -13.51 -9.89
CA TRP A 55 16.28 -13.11 -11.11
C TRP A 55 17.66 -13.78 -11.23
N ARG A 56 18.48 -13.78 -10.18
CA ARG A 56 19.80 -14.44 -10.19
C ARG A 56 19.73 -15.93 -10.43
N LEU A 57 18.71 -16.60 -9.89
CA LEU A 57 18.51 -18.04 -10.06
C LEU A 57 18.04 -18.41 -11.48
N THR A 58 17.22 -17.57 -12.10
CA THR A 58 16.48 -17.96 -13.31
C THR A 58 16.85 -17.15 -14.54
N HIS A 59 17.42 -15.97 -14.37
CA HIS A 59 17.64 -14.97 -15.43
C HIS A 59 16.37 -14.69 -16.27
N SER A 60 15.16 -14.93 -15.71
CA SER A 60 13.88 -14.88 -16.40
C SER A 60 12.96 -13.80 -15.80
N LEU A 61 12.64 -12.79 -16.61
CA LEU A 61 11.59 -11.82 -16.29
C LEU A 61 10.21 -12.48 -16.23
N ALA A 62 9.99 -13.53 -17.03
CA ALA A 62 8.73 -14.26 -17.04
C ALA A 62 8.47 -14.95 -15.70
N ILE A 63 9.46 -15.63 -15.10
CA ILE A 63 9.30 -16.27 -13.79
C ILE A 63 9.03 -15.23 -12.70
N ASN A 64 9.75 -14.11 -12.71
CA ASN A 64 9.47 -13.01 -11.78
C ASN A 64 8.07 -12.42 -11.99
N GLY A 65 7.67 -12.17 -13.23
CA GLY A 65 6.34 -11.68 -13.57
C GLY A 65 5.23 -12.62 -13.12
N ILE A 66 5.35 -13.91 -13.44
CA ILE A 66 4.37 -14.93 -13.03
C ILE A 66 4.30 -15.06 -11.50
N TYR A 67 5.45 -15.02 -10.81
CA TYR A 67 5.48 -14.99 -9.34
C TYR A 67 4.61 -13.87 -8.77
N TYR A 68 4.79 -12.63 -9.25
CA TYR A 68 3.98 -11.51 -8.80
C TYR A 68 2.53 -11.57 -9.29
N ALA A 69 2.28 -12.03 -10.52
CA ALA A 69 0.93 -12.22 -11.03
C ALA A 69 0.12 -13.19 -10.16
N VAL A 70 0.71 -14.34 -9.79
CA VAL A 70 0.07 -15.32 -8.90
C VAL A 70 -0.12 -14.75 -7.50
N THR A 71 0.89 -14.05 -6.94
CA THR A 71 0.79 -13.39 -5.64
C THR A 71 -0.40 -12.44 -5.60
N TYR A 72 -0.57 -11.61 -6.64
CA TYR A 72 -1.68 -10.65 -6.71
C TYR A 72 -3.02 -11.28 -7.10
N ALA A 73 -3.03 -12.37 -7.86
CA ALA A 73 -4.26 -13.10 -8.16
C ALA A 73 -4.86 -13.77 -6.92
N VAL A 74 -4.00 -14.28 -6.02
CA VAL A 74 -4.42 -14.94 -4.77
C VAL A 74 -4.83 -13.93 -3.70
N ALA A 75 -4.21 -12.75 -3.67
CA ALA A 75 -4.41 -11.75 -2.61
C ALA A 75 -5.89 -11.35 -2.38
N PRO A 76 -6.74 -11.06 -3.38
CA PRO A 76 -8.14 -10.71 -3.16
C PRO A 76 -8.95 -11.79 -2.44
N PHE A 77 -8.73 -13.05 -2.78
CA PHE A 77 -9.40 -14.18 -2.13
C PHE A 77 -8.96 -14.31 -0.67
N ALA A 78 -7.67 -14.17 -0.42
CA ALA A 78 -7.11 -14.18 0.93
C ALA A 78 -7.59 -12.97 1.75
N PHE A 79 -7.71 -11.77 1.17
CA PHE A 79 -8.33 -10.62 1.80
C PHE A 79 -9.79 -10.86 2.16
N ALA A 80 -10.57 -11.49 1.27
CA ALA A 80 -11.96 -11.84 1.52
C ALA A 80 -12.10 -12.83 2.69
N LEU A 81 -11.26 -13.87 2.72
CA LEU A 81 -11.20 -14.84 3.80
C LEU A 81 -10.74 -14.20 5.12
N GLY A 82 -9.69 -13.35 5.06
CA GLY A 82 -9.21 -12.59 6.22
C GLY A 82 -10.27 -11.66 6.78
N GLY A 83 -11.01 -10.95 5.92
CA GLY A 83 -12.12 -10.10 6.31
C GLY A 83 -13.26 -10.87 6.98
N TRP A 84 -13.60 -12.05 6.46
CA TRP A 84 -14.56 -12.94 7.08
C TRP A 84 -14.11 -13.42 8.47
N LEU A 85 -12.82 -13.77 8.60
CA LEU A 85 -12.24 -14.20 9.87
C LEU A 85 -12.24 -13.07 10.92
N ILE A 86 -11.92 -11.83 10.50
CA ILE A 86 -11.99 -10.63 11.35
C ILE A 86 -13.40 -10.43 11.91
N LYS A 87 -14.42 -10.56 11.05
CA LYS A 87 -15.83 -10.39 11.46
C LYS A 87 -16.31 -11.52 12.37
N ARG A 88 -15.88 -12.76 12.13
CA ARG A 88 -16.34 -13.93 12.92
C ARG A 88 -15.62 -14.13 14.24
N LYS A 89 -14.31 -13.86 14.26
CA LYS A 89 -13.47 -14.08 15.45
C LYS A 89 -12.93 -12.76 16.00
N ASP A 90 -11.76 -12.36 15.50
CA ASP A 90 -11.05 -11.16 15.93
C ASP A 90 -10.03 -10.77 14.86
N ARG A 91 -9.77 -9.45 14.74
CA ARG A 91 -8.71 -8.91 13.88
C ARG A 91 -7.32 -9.45 14.23
N MET A 92 -7.05 -9.68 15.52
CA MET A 92 -5.75 -10.20 15.98
C MET A 92 -5.49 -11.61 15.51
N VAL A 93 -6.54 -12.43 15.32
CA VAL A 93 -6.39 -13.79 14.78
C VAL A 93 -5.86 -13.71 13.34
N THR A 94 -6.48 -12.91 12.50
CA THR A 94 -6.05 -12.72 11.10
C THR A 94 -4.66 -12.09 11.04
N TYR A 95 -4.39 -11.09 11.88
CA TYR A 95 -3.11 -10.40 11.94
C TYR A 95 -1.96 -11.35 12.33
N ARG A 96 -2.13 -12.15 13.39
CA ARG A 96 -1.14 -13.12 13.86
C ARG A 96 -0.88 -14.22 12.84
N ILE A 97 -1.94 -14.75 12.22
CA ILE A 97 -1.81 -15.73 11.13
C ILE A 97 -0.98 -15.13 9.99
N GLY A 98 -1.27 -13.89 9.57
CA GLY A 98 -0.51 -13.22 8.51
C GLY A 98 0.98 -13.08 8.85
N ILE A 99 1.33 -12.63 10.07
CA ILE A 99 2.72 -12.50 10.51
C ILE A 99 3.41 -13.86 10.56
N ALA A 100 2.77 -14.86 11.18
CA ALA A 100 3.33 -16.20 11.33
C ALA A 100 3.54 -16.87 9.96
N MET A 101 2.59 -16.72 9.04
CA MET A 101 2.74 -17.23 7.67
C MET A 101 3.85 -16.52 6.91
N THR A 102 4.05 -15.21 7.13
CA THR A 102 5.17 -14.47 6.52
C THR A 102 6.51 -14.96 7.08
N ALA A 103 6.61 -15.20 8.38
CA ALA A 103 7.80 -15.82 8.98
C ALA A 103 8.07 -17.21 8.40
N ALA A 104 7.04 -18.07 8.31
CA ALA A 104 7.16 -19.40 7.73
C ALA A 104 7.53 -19.36 6.24
N PHE A 105 7.02 -18.38 5.49
CA PHE A 105 7.38 -18.15 4.10
C PHE A 105 8.89 -17.89 3.95
N TYR A 106 9.45 -16.92 4.69
CA TYR A 106 10.89 -16.64 4.60
C TYR A 106 11.77 -17.74 5.16
N LEU A 107 11.31 -18.45 6.18
CA LEU A 107 11.96 -19.66 6.66
C LEU A 107 12.00 -20.73 5.54
N GLY A 108 10.89 -20.92 4.85
CA GLY A 108 10.80 -21.78 3.67
C GLY A 108 11.77 -21.38 2.55
N VAL A 109 11.89 -20.07 2.26
CA VAL A 109 12.84 -19.54 1.28
C VAL A 109 14.28 -19.88 1.68
N VAL A 110 14.64 -19.71 2.97
CA VAL A 110 15.99 -20.04 3.48
C VAL A 110 16.28 -21.54 3.32
N PHE A 111 15.34 -22.41 3.69
CA PHE A 111 15.56 -23.86 3.58
C PHE A 111 15.52 -24.39 2.15
N ALA A 112 14.67 -23.83 1.31
CA ALA A 112 14.57 -24.23 -0.09
C ALA A 112 15.82 -23.82 -0.91
N GLY A 113 16.49 -22.71 -0.52
CA GLY A 113 17.65 -22.22 -1.23
C GLY A 113 17.36 -22.05 -2.73
N GLU A 114 18.18 -22.61 -3.59
CA GLU A 114 18.02 -22.51 -5.06
C GLU A 114 16.72 -23.15 -5.59
N LYS A 115 16.13 -24.12 -4.85
CA LYS A 115 14.84 -24.73 -5.21
C LYS A 115 13.65 -23.78 -5.17
N VAL A 116 13.82 -22.57 -4.61
CA VAL A 116 12.80 -21.52 -4.71
C VAL A 116 12.43 -21.22 -6.16
N ALA A 117 13.40 -21.32 -7.08
CA ALA A 117 13.18 -21.14 -8.51
C ALA A 117 12.30 -22.23 -9.13
N GLU A 118 12.40 -23.46 -8.64
CA GLU A 118 11.57 -24.58 -9.09
C GLU A 118 10.13 -24.49 -8.54
N TYR A 119 10.01 -24.13 -7.26
CA TYR A 119 8.71 -24.06 -6.56
C TYR A 119 8.17 -22.64 -6.46
N TYR A 120 8.58 -21.73 -7.35
CA TYR A 120 8.22 -20.31 -7.26
C TYR A 120 6.71 -20.04 -7.19
N LEU A 121 5.88 -20.88 -7.82
CA LEU A 121 4.41 -20.77 -7.75
C LEU A 121 3.88 -21.01 -6.34
N VAL A 122 4.42 -22.02 -5.62
CA VAL A 122 4.04 -22.29 -4.23
C VAL A 122 4.40 -21.11 -3.34
N PHE A 123 5.62 -20.59 -3.52
CA PHE A 123 6.08 -19.39 -2.78
C PHE A 123 5.23 -18.15 -3.12
N ALA A 124 4.82 -17.98 -4.38
CA ALA A 124 3.93 -16.90 -4.79
C ALA A 124 2.56 -16.96 -4.09
N ILE A 125 1.94 -18.15 -4.03
CA ILE A 125 0.66 -18.38 -3.33
C ILE A 125 0.81 -18.08 -1.83
N LEU A 126 1.85 -18.61 -1.19
CA LEU A 126 2.11 -18.38 0.23
C LEU A 126 2.33 -16.89 0.54
N ASN A 127 3.09 -16.18 -0.31
CA ASN A 127 3.32 -14.74 -0.16
C ASN A 127 2.01 -13.94 -0.32
N GLY A 128 1.18 -14.29 -1.31
CA GLY A 128 -0.12 -13.64 -1.53
C GLY A 128 -1.06 -13.81 -0.33
N ILE A 129 -1.16 -15.02 0.23
CA ILE A 129 -2.01 -15.31 1.39
C ILE A 129 -1.48 -14.60 2.64
N SER A 130 -0.19 -14.75 2.95
CA SER A 130 0.41 -14.20 4.16
C SER A 130 0.32 -12.67 4.20
N SER A 131 0.64 -12.01 3.08
CA SER A 131 0.54 -10.56 2.93
C SER A 131 -0.90 -10.07 3.08
N ALA A 132 -1.86 -10.74 2.43
CA ALA A 132 -3.27 -10.34 2.52
C ALA A 132 -3.82 -10.46 3.95
N PHE A 133 -3.51 -11.54 4.68
CA PHE A 133 -3.91 -11.72 6.08
C PHE A 133 -3.28 -10.65 6.98
N TYR A 134 -1.99 -10.37 6.80
CA TYR A 134 -1.32 -9.32 7.55
C TYR A 134 -1.99 -7.96 7.36
N TRP A 135 -2.15 -7.51 6.10
CA TRP A 135 -2.71 -6.20 5.81
C TRP A 135 -4.19 -6.08 6.22
N ALA A 136 -5.00 -7.12 6.05
CA ALA A 136 -6.40 -7.14 6.50
C ALA A 136 -6.48 -6.95 8.02
N GLY A 137 -5.69 -7.70 8.79
CA GLY A 137 -5.63 -7.59 10.24
C GLY A 137 -5.06 -6.25 10.71
N TYR A 138 -3.97 -5.80 10.11
CA TYR A 138 -3.29 -4.54 10.44
C TYR A 138 -4.18 -3.30 10.24
N LEU A 139 -4.82 -3.18 9.07
CA LEU A 139 -5.69 -2.04 8.77
C LEU A 139 -6.87 -1.93 9.75
N THR A 140 -7.38 -3.07 10.21
CA THR A 140 -8.45 -3.11 11.22
C THR A 140 -7.90 -2.76 12.59
N LEU A 141 -6.76 -3.34 12.98
CA LEU A 141 -6.11 -3.10 14.28
C LEU A 141 -5.74 -1.62 14.47
N MET A 142 -5.15 -1.01 13.45
CA MET A 142 -4.72 0.39 13.46
C MET A 142 -5.87 1.34 13.83
N TYR A 143 -7.07 1.04 13.34
CA TYR A 143 -8.26 1.81 13.68
C TYR A 143 -8.70 1.62 15.14
N ASP A 144 -8.62 0.39 15.64
CA ASP A 144 -9.16 0.03 16.96
C ASP A 144 -8.24 0.40 18.13
N VAL A 145 -6.91 0.49 17.89
CA VAL A 145 -5.95 0.91 18.93
C VAL A 145 -5.79 2.42 19.03
N SER A 146 -6.39 3.17 18.11
CA SER A 146 -6.40 4.64 18.09
C SER A 146 -7.81 5.17 18.37
N THR A 147 -7.89 6.27 19.13
CA THR A 147 -9.11 7.03 19.39
C THR A 147 -9.16 8.27 18.50
N ASP A 148 -10.32 8.92 18.38
CA ASP A 148 -10.44 10.14 17.54
C ASP A 148 -9.49 11.25 18.00
N SER A 149 -9.22 11.35 19.33
CA SER A 149 -8.31 12.33 19.92
C SER A 149 -6.83 12.05 19.66
N ASN A 150 -6.41 10.78 19.54
CA ASN A 150 -5.00 10.40 19.37
C ASN A 150 -4.66 9.77 18.01
N ARG A 151 -5.65 9.57 17.13
CA ARG A 151 -5.47 8.89 15.83
C ARG A 151 -4.44 9.58 14.95
N ILE A 152 -4.47 10.90 14.86
CA ILE A 152 -3.50 11.66 14.04
C ILE A 152 -2.09 11.41 14.54
N ARG A 153 -1.89 11.43 15.88
CA ARG A 153 -0.58 11.15 16.49
C ARG A 153 -0.12 9.72 16.25
N PHE A 154 -1.03 8.74 16.41
CA PHE A 154 -0.73 7.34 16.13
C PHE A 154 -0.30 7.15 14.68
N LEU A 155 -1.05 7.68 13.71
CA LEU A 155 -0.74 7.58 12.29
C LEU A 155 0.57 8.26 11.92
N ALA A 156 0.87 9.42 12.52
CA ALA A 156 2.13 10.12 12.28
C ALA A 156 3.34 9.29 12.74
N ILE A 157 3.29 8.72 13.95
CA ILE A 157 4.36 7.85 14.46
C ILE A 157 4.46 6.58 13.61
N ASN A 158 3.32 6.00 13.23
CA ASN A 158 3.28 4.83 12.37
C ASN A 158 3.96 5.07 11.02
N MET A 159 3.70 6.22 10.39
CA MET A 159 4.35 6.59 9.11
C MET A 159 5.85 6.81 9.27
N VAL A 160 6.31 7.37 10.38
CA VAL A 160 7.75 7.50 10.67
C VAL A 160 8.40 6.13 10.77
N LEU A 161 7.80 5.20 11.52
CA LEU A 161 8.33 3.85 11.70
C LEU A 161 8.31 3.03 10.40
N PHE A 162 7.21 3.15 9.63
CA PHE A 162 7.09 2.56 8.30
C PHE A 162 8.21 3.02 7.37
N THR A 163 8.42 4.32 7.36
CA THR A 163 9.44 4.98 6.54
C THR A 163 10.86 4.59 6.94
N LEU A 164 11.15 4.55 8.25
CA LEU A 164 12.46 4.11 8.76
C LEU A 164 12.76 2.66 8.34
N GLY A 165 11.77 1.76 8.46
CA GLY A 165 11.90 0.40 7.98
C GLY A 165 12.18 0.34 6.47
N GLY A 166 11.43 1.11 5.69
CA GLY A 166 11.58 1.19 4.24
C GLY A 166 12.90 1.81 3.76
N LEU A 167 13.50 2.69 4.58
CA LEU A 167 14.77 3.34 4.27
C LEU A 167 15.97 2.46 4.63
N ILE A 168 15.99 1.93 5.86
CA ILE A 168 17.14 1.20 6.41
C ILE A 168 17.18 -0.23 5.88
N GLY A 169 16.03 -0.88 5.71
CA GLY A 169 15.94 -2.29 5.34
C GLY A 169 16.70 -2.63 4.05
N PRO A 170 16.40 -2.00 2.89
CA PRO A 170 17.07 -2.31 1.64
C PRO A 170 18.56 -1.98 1.65
N ALA A 171 18.98 -0.88 2.30
CA ALA A 171 20.39 -0.51 2.41
C ALA A 171 21.18 -1.55 3.20
N LEU A 172 20.65 -1.96 4.36
CA LEU A 172 21.28 -3.00 5.18
C LEU A 172 21.33 -4.34 4.45
N ALA A 173 20.26 -4.72 3.76
CA ALA A 173 20.23 -5.96 2.99
C ALA A 173 21.23 -5.96 1.85
N GLY A 174 21.30 -4.88 1.05
CA GLY A 174 22.27 -4.73 -0.01
C GLY A 174 23.72 -4.79 0.50
N PHE A 175 24.01 -4.10 1.62
CA PHE A 175 25.30 -4.19 2.29
C PHE A 175 25.62 -5.61 2.77
N MET A 176 24.66 -6.29 3.42
CA MET A 176 24.85 -7.68 3.88
C MET A 176 25.16 -8.62 2.71
N ILE A 177 24.43 -8.50 1.59
CA ILE A 177 24.66 -9.36 0.42
C ILE A 177 26.05 -9.11 -0.17
N SER A 178 26.49 -7.87 -0.24
CA SER A 178 27.80 -7.51 -0.82
C SER A 178 29.02 -8.04 -0.03
N GLN A 179 28.83 -8.49 1.23
CA GLN A 179 29.91 -9.06 2.05
C GLN A 179 30.13 -10.56 1.77
N TYR A 180 29.27 -11.20 1.01
CA TYR A 180 29.33 -12.64 0.76
C TYR A 180 29.34 -12.92 -0.75
N GLU A 181 30.02 -13.99 -1.13
CA GLU A 181 30.00 -14.47 -2.51
C GLU A 181 28.75 -15.33 -2.79
N GLY A 182 28.29 -15.32 -4.03
CA GLY A 182 27.17 -16.15 -4.49
C GLY A 182 25.83 -15.78 -3.84
N LEU A 183 25.14 -16.78 -3.30
CA LEU A 183 23.78 -16.63 -2.76
C LEU A 183 23.72 -16.60 -1.23
N GLN A 184 24.84 -16.73 -0.53
CA GLN A 184 24.90 -16.80 0.93
C GLN A 184 24.37 -15.51 1.59
N GLY A 185 24.69 -14.35 1.01
CA GLY A 185 24.19 -13.06 1.48
C GLY A 185 22.66 -12.95 1.45
N TYR A 186 22.02 -13.53 0.43
CA TYR A 186 20.56 -13.58 0.37
C TYR A 186 19.96 -14.45 1.49
N THR A 187 20.58 -15.60 1.78
CA THR A 187 20.16 -16.47 2.90
C THR A 187 20.23 -15.74 4.23
N LEU A 188 21.29 -14.94 4.45
CA LEU A 188 21.44 -14.13 5.66
C LEU A 188 20.36 -13.04 5.76
N VAL A 189 20.07 -12.35 4.65
CA VAL A 189 19.02 -11.33 4.57
C VAL A 189 17.65 -11.93 4.87
N PHE A 190 17.29 -13.07 4.25
CA PHE A 190 16.01 -13.74 4.47
C PHE A 190 15.90 -14.33 5.88
N GLY A 191 17.00 -14.84 6.45
CA GLY A 191 17.07 -15.29 7.84
C GLY A 191 16.85 -14.15 8.83
N THR A 192 17.46 -12.99 8.59
CA THR A 192 17.27 -11.77 9.40
C THR A 192 15.82 -11.27 9.29
N ALA A 193 15.26 -11.24 8.10
CA ALA A 193 13.86 -10.88 7.89
C ALA A 193 12.92 -11.85 8.62
N CYS A 194 13.17 -13.16 8.51
CA CYS A 194 12.41 -14.19 9.25
C CYS A 194 12.47 -13.94 10.76
N PHE A 195 13.64 -13.65 11.32
CA PHE A 195 13.79 -13.30 12.75
C PHE A 195 12.93 -12.09 13.12
N MET A 196 12.90 -11.03 12.31
CA MET A 196 12.05 -9.85 12.55
C MET A 196 10.56 -10.21 12.51
N PHE A 197 10.11 -11.09 11.63
CA PHE A 197 8.73 -11.56 11.59
C PHE A 197 8.38 -12.46 12.78
N VAL A 198 9.28 -13.34 13.21
CA VAL A 198 9.10 -14.15 14.44
C VAL A 198 8.99 -13.24 15.65
N MET A 199 9.85 -12.24 15.77
CA MET A 199 9.80 -11.25 16.86
C MET A 199 8.46 -10.49 16.83
N ALA A 200 8.01 -10.04 15.66
CA ALA A 200 6.70 -9.41 15.50
C ALA A 200 5.55 -10.35 15.90
N SER A 201 5.63 -11.64 15.55
CA SER A 201 4.64 -12.65 15.91
C SER A 201 4.55 -12.84 17.42
N VAL A 202 5.69 -13.04 18.10
CA VAL A 202 5.76 -13.20 19.56
C VAL A 202 5.25 -11.96 20.28
N VAL A 203 5.69 -10.76 19.86
CA VAL A 203 5.23 -9.50 20.47
C VAL A 203 3.74 -9.28 20.25
N SER A 204 3.16 -9.75 19.14
CA SER A 204 1.73 -9.64 18.85
C SER A 204 0.84 -10.32 19.91
N MET A 205 1.38 -11.31 20.65
CA MET A 205 0.67 -11.99 21.74
C MET A 205 0.35 -11.06 22.91
N LYS A 206 1.07 -9.94 23.06
CA LYS A 206 0.81 -8.92 24.08
C LYS A 206 -0.46 -8.10 23.87
N ILE A 207 -1.04 -8.11 22.67
CA ILE A 207 -2.31 -7.45 22.37
C ILE A 207 -3.44 -8.44 22.62
N PRO A 208 -4.40 -8.15 23.52
CA PRO A 208 -5.49 -9.08 23.84
C PRO A 208 -6.45 -9.24 22.64
N LEU A 209 -7.08 -10.40 22.57
CA LEU A 209 -8.17 -10.67 21.64
C LEU A 209 -9.43 -9.90 22.10
N LYS A 210 -10.09 -9.20 21.18
CA LYS A 210 -11.34 -8.48 21.42
C LYS A 210 -12.39 -8.95 20.41
N PRO A 211 -13.36 -9.77 20.79
CA PRO A 211 -14.36 -10.28 19.86
C PRO A 211 -15.07 -9.18 19.09
N SER A 212 -15.29 -9.39 17.82
CA SER A 212 -16.02 -8.43 16.97
C SER A 212 -17.50 -8.34 17.40
N HIS A 213 -17.98 -7.12 17.64
CA HIS A 213 -19.40 -6.86 17.94
C HIS A 213 -20.32 -7.10 16.74
N HIS A 214 -19.82 -6.94 15.52
CA HIS A 214 -20.58 -7.09 14.28
C HIS A 214 -20.09 -8.29 13.47
N LYS A 215 -20.79 -9.42 13.64
CA LYS A 215 -20.46 -10.70 12.96
C LYS A 215 -20.92 -10.77 11.50
N ALA A 216 -21.78 -9.85 11.07
CA ALA A 216 -22.31 -9.86 9.70
C ALA A 216 -21.26 -9.41 8.69
N TYR A 217 -21.05 -10.21 7.65
CA TYR A 217 -20.16 -9.95 6.55
C TYR A 217 -20.95 -9.74 5.27
N TYR A 218 -20.95 -8.51 4.77
CA TYR A 218 -21.86 -8.04 3.72
C TYR A 218 -21.23 -8.07 2.32
N LEU A 219 -20.27 -8.95 2.04
CA LEU A 219 -19.57 -8.98 0.75
C LEU A 219 -20.55 -9.15 -0.44
N LYS A 220 -21.64 -9.91 -0.26
CA LYS A 220 -22.68 -10.05 -1.30
C LYS A 220 -23.40 -8.74 -1.63
N PHE A 221 -23.50 -7.82 -0.68
CA PHE A 221 -24.12 -6.51 -0.88
C PHE A 221 -23.24 -5.52 -1.68
N THR A 222 -21.94 -5.80 -1.79
CA THR A 222 -21.03 -4.91 -2.52
C THR A 222 -21.39 -4.81 -4.00
N GLY A 223 -21.87 -5.91 -4.62
CA GLY A 223 -22.37 -5.90 -5.99
C GLY A 223 -23.53 -4.93 -6.19
N LEU A 224 -24.56 -5.00 -5.32
CA LEU A 224 -25.70 -4.08 -5.35
C LEU A 224 -25.25 -2.63 -5.13
N LEU A 225 -24.31 -2.42 -4.23
CA LEU A 225 -23.78 -1.09 -3.91
C LEU A 225 -22.99 -0.47 -5.08
N MET A 226 -22.24 -1.29 -5.86
CA MET A 226 -21.57 -0.85 -7.08
C MET A 226 -22.55 -0.28 -8.10
N HIS A 227 -23.68 -0.93 -8.31
CA HIS A 227 -24.73 -0.43 -9.21
C HIS A 227 -25.39 0.86 -8.71
N ARG A 228 -25.49 1.04 -7.38
CA ARG A 228 -26.18 2.19 -6.79
C ARG A 228 -25.31 3.41 -6.55
N SER A 229 -23.99 3.23 -6.39
CA SER A 229 -23.03 4.31 -6.12
C SER A 229 -21.97 4.40 -7.20
N ARG A 230 -22.23 5.19 -8.25
CA ARG A 230 -21.26 5.45 -9.33
C ARG A 230 -19.95 6.04 -8.81
N ALA A 231 -20.01 6.91 -7.79
CA ALA A 231 -18.80 7.49 -7.19
C ALA A 231 -17.91 6.41 -6.55
N TRP A 232 -18.50 5.42 -5.87
CA TRP A 232 -17.73 4.31 -5.33
C TRP A 232 -17.18 3.39 -6.43
N LEU A 233 -17.98 3.05 -7.42
CA LEU A 233 -17.54 2.24 -8.57
C LEU A 233 -16.39 2.92 -9.32
N ASN A 234 -16.49 4.22 -9.63
CA ASN A 234 -15.43 4.99 -10.28
C ASN A 234 -14.12 5.00 -9.45
N SER A 235 -14.24 5.05 -8.12
CA SER A 235 -13.07 4.98 -7.26
C SER A 235 -12.43 3.58 -7.25
N LEU A 236 -13.21 2.50 -7.39
CA LEU A 236 -12.69 1.15 -7.59
C LEU A 236 -11.96 1.01 -8.94
N TYR A 237 -12.55 1.54 -10.03
CA TYR A 237 -11.87 1.59 -11.33
C TYR A 237 -10.57 2.40 -11.28
N ALA A 238 -10.53 3.49 -10.49
CA ALA A 238 -9.28 4.23 -10.30
C ALA A 238 -8.18 3.35 -9.66
N PHE A 239 -8.51 2.48 -8.72
CA PHE A 239 -7.54 1.50 -8.20
C PHE A 239 -7.14 0.46 -9.24
N GLY A 240 -8.05 0.01 -10.10
CA GLY A 240 -7.73 -0.88 -11.21
C GLY A 240 -6.72 -0.25 -12.18
N VAL A 241 -6.98 1.00 -12.61
CA VAL A 241 -6.06 1.76 -13.49
C VAL A 241 -4.70 1.99 -12.80
N MET A 242 -4.70 2.36 -11.52
CA MET A 242 -3.45 2.48 -10.75
C MET A 242 -2.71 1.13 -10.69
N GLY A 243 -3.44 0.04 -10.53
CA GLY A 243 -2.90 -1.33 -10.52
C GLY A 243 -2.19 -1.70 -11.82
N LEU A 244 -2.71 -1.28 -12.98
CA LEU A 244 -2.08 -1.52 -14.28
C LEU A 244 -0.63 -1.00 -14.34
N PHE A 245 -0.36 0.16 -13.77
CA PHE A 245 0.99 0.70 -13.70
C PHE A 245 1.82 0.05 -12.60
N GLN A 246 1.24 -0.11 -11.41
CA GLN A 246 1.94 -0.66 -10.25
C GLN A 246 2.39 -2.11 -10.45
N GLY A 247 1.64 -2.94 -11.18
CA GLY A 247 1.98 -4.35 -11.38
C GLY A 247 3.39 -4.55 -11.94
N MET A 248 3.79 -3.71 -12.89
CA MET A 248 5.13 -3.73 -13.47
C MET A 248 6.16 -3.07 -12.55
N MET A 249 5.77 -1.98 -11.87
CA MET A 249 6.68 -1.18 -11.03
C MET A 249 7.18 -1.91 -9.78
N LEU A 250 6.52 -2.99 -9.38
CA LEU A 250 6.89 -3.73 -8.16
C LEU A 250 8.12 -4.63 -8.33
N PHE A 251 8.45 -5.04 -9.55
CA PHE A 251 9.61 -5.91 -9.77
C PHE A 251 10.54 -5.42 -10.88
N LEU A 252 9.98 -4.91 -11.97
CA LEU A 252 10.73 -4.59 -13.18
C LEU A 252 11.87 -3.58 -12.96
N PRO A 253 11.67 -2.42 -12.29
CA PRO A 253 12.73 -1.43 -12.16
C PRO A 253 13.93 -1.93 -11.36
N ASN A 254 13.71 -2.74 -10.33
CA ASN A 254 14.81 -3.30 -9.53
C ASN A 254 15.64 -4.30 -10.34
N ILE A 255 15.00 -5.10 -11.19
CA ILE A 255 15.69 -6.02 -12.09
C ILE A 255 16.48 -5.24 -13.16
N LEU A 256 15.85 -4.23 -13.78
CA LEU A 256 16.53 -3.38 -14.77
C LEU A 256 17.74 -2.66 -14.18
N LEU A 257 17.59 -2.10 -12.99
CA LEU A 257 18.68 -1.45 -12.28
C LEU A 257 19.81 -2.44 -12.00
N PHE A 258 19.49 -3.63 -11.48
CA PHE A 258 20.46 -4.66 -11.19
C PHE A 258 21.17 -5.17 -12.46
N ARG A 259 20.45 -5.39 -13.57
CA ARG A 259 21.04 -5.78 -14.87
C ARG A 259 22.09 -4.78 -15.38
N LEU A 260 21.89 -3.49 -15.11
CA LEU A 260 22.79 -2.43 -15.56
C LEU A 260 23.98 -2.17 -14.61
N VAL A 261 23.78 -2.39 -13.31
CA VAL A 261 24.76 -2.11 -12.27
C VAL A 261 25.58 -3.35 -11.91
N GLY A 262 24.95 -4.53 -11.90
CA GLY A 262 25.57 -5.80 -11.48
C GLY A 262 25.91 -5.90 -9.99
N ARG A 263 25.44 -4.94 -9.15
CA ARG A 263 25.78 -4.83 -7.73
C ARG A 263 24.55 -4.61 -6.86
N GLU A 264 24.32 -5.47 -5.89
CA GLU A 264 23.17 -5.42 -4.98
C GLU A 264 23.23 -4.27 -3.97
N ASP A 265 24.44 -3.92 -3.51
CA ASP A 265 24.66 -2.80 -2.58
C ASP A 265 24.21 -1.47 -3.20
N LEU A 266 24.53 -1.24 -4.49
CA LEU A 266 24.07 -0.04 -5.19
C LEU A 266 22.56 -0.01 -5.37
N VAL A 267 21.91 -1.15 -5.63
CA VAL A 267 20.43 -1.24 -5.66
C VAL A 267 19.86 -0.87 -4.30
N GLY A 268 20.44 -1.36 -3.21
CA GLY A 268 20.06 -1.02 -1.84
C GLY A 268 20.25 0.48 -1.52
N TYR A 269 21.39 1.06 -1.86
CA TYR A 269 21.68 2.50 -1.61
C TYR A 269 20.80 3.42 -2.46
N LEU A 270 20.55 3.09 -3.72
CA LEU A 270 19.60 3.82 -4.55
C LEU A 270 18.17 3.70 -4.00
N GLY A 271 17.84 2.55 -3.41
CA GLY A 271 16.57 2.37 -2.66
C GLY A 271 16.41 3.39 -1.53
N VAL A 272 17.49 3.74 -0.81
CA VAL A 272 17.48 4.81 0.21
C VAL A 272 17.15 6.16 -0.41
N LEU A 273 17.77 6.50 -1.54
CA LEU A 273 17.49 7.75 -2.26
C LEU A 273 15.99 7.82 -2.66
N TYR A 274 15.48 6.74 -3.26
CA TYR A 274 14.08 6.67 -3.70
C TYR A 274 13.09 6.75 -2.53
N ALA A 275 13.39 6.06 -1.43
CA ALA A 275 12.59 6.15 -0.21
C ALA A 275 12.64 7.58 0.37
N GLY A 276 13.80 8.22 0.42
CA GLY A 276 13.96 9.61 0.87
C GLY A 276 13.13 10.59 0.07
N LEU A 277 13.12 10.48 -1.26
CA LEU A 277 12.30 11.30 -2.15
C LEU A 277 10.79 11.06 -1.90
N SER A 278 10.38 9.81 -1.73
CA SER A 278 9.00 9.46 -1.40
C SER A 278 8.57 10.05 -0.05
N ILE A 279 9.45 10.05 0.95
CA ILE A 279 9.21 10.69 2.25
C ILE A 279 9.04 12.20 2.08
N GLY A 280 9.95 12.86 1.37
CA GLY A 280 9.88 14.29 1.09
C GLY A 280 8.55 14.66 0.43
N THR A 281 8.10 13.84 -0.54
CA THR A 281 6.80 14.02 -1.21
C THR A 281 5.63 13.81 -0.25
N ASN A 282 5.68 12.81 0.62
CA ASN A 282 4.65 12.59 1.64
C ASN A 282 4.56 13.76 2.64
N LEU A 283 5.70 14.30 3.08
CA LEU A 283 5.75 15.49 3.93
C LEU A 283 5.19 16.73 3.21
N PHE A 284 5.53 16.91 1.93
CA PHE A 284 4.94 17.97 1.10
C PHE A 284 3.41 17.84 1.03
N LEU A 285 2.89 16.64 0.75
CA LEU A 285 1.46 16.38 0.72
C LEU A 285 0.78 16.61 2.06
N SER A 286 1.41 16.25 3.18
CA SER A 286 0.86 16.46 4.51
C SER A 286 0.67 17.95 4.82
N ARG A 287 1.51 18.83 4.26
CA ARG A 287 1.49 20.28 4.50
C ARG A 287 0.67 21.03 3.47
N PHE A 288 0.72 20.65 2.19
CA PHE A 288 0.13 21.41 1.08
C PHE A 288 -0.99 20.66 0.35
N GLY A 289 -1.27 19.40 0.75
CA GLY A 289 -2.32 18.59 0.17
C GLY A 289 -3.71 19.11 0.51
N SER A 290 -4.57 19.27 -0.50
CA SER A 290 -5.97 19.61 -0.33
C SER A 290 -6.82 18.86 -1.35
N GLU A 291 -8.12 18.71 -1.07
CA GLU A 291 -9.06 18.03 -1.97
C GLU A 291 -9.19 18.73 -3.31
N GLU A 292 -9.18 20.07 -3.30
CA GLU A 292 -9.25 20.91 -4.50
C GLU A 292 -8.08 20.67 -5.46
N LYS A 293 -6.92 20.32 -4.90
CA LYS A 293 -5.71 20.02 -5.65
C LYS A 293 -5.61 18.55 -6.10
N ALA A 294 -6.55 17.67 -5.72
CA ALA A 294 -6.48 16.24 -5.98
C ALA A 294 -6.31 15.92 -7.48
N VAL A 295 -7.14 16.51 -8.34
CA VAL A 295 -7.03 16.33 -9.80
C VAL A 295 -5.69 16.84 -10.33
N LYS A 296 -5.21 18.00 -9.81
CA LYS A 296 -3.90 18.57 -10.19
C LYS A 296 -2.75 17.64 -9.85
N PHE A 297 -2.76 17.03 -8.66
CA PHE A 297 -1.72 16.07 -8.25
C PHE A 297 -1.71 14.82 -9.11
N ILE A 298 -2.88 14.32 -9.53
CA ILE A 298 -2.96 13.18 -10.46
C ILE A 298 -2.43 13.55 -11.83
N VAL A 299 -2.80 14.71 -12.35
CA VAL A 299 -2.29 15.19 -13.65
C VAL A 299 -0.77 15.35 -13.59
N ILE A 300 -0.22 15.99 -12.56
CA ILE A 300 1.24 16.14 -12.38
C ILE A 300 1.93 14.77 -12.33
N SER A 301 1.42 13.83 -11.54
CA SER A 301 2.03 12.49 -11.44
C SER A 301 1.96 11.72 -12.75
N THR A 302 0.85 11.83 -13.50
CA THR A 302 0.71 11.17 -14.80
C THR A 302 1.69 11.74 -15.83
N PHE A 303 1.80 13.07 -15.92
CA PHE A 303 2.81 13.68 -16.81
C PHE A 303 4.24 13.36 -16.35
N GLY A 304 4.48 13.28 -15.03
CA GLY A 304 5.77 12.82 -14.51
C GLY A 304 6.11 11.39 -14.97
N TYR A 305 5.16 10.46 -14.91
CA TYR A 305 5.38 9.10 -15.40
C TYR A 305 5.65 9.06 -16.91
N LEU A 306 4.88 9.81 -17.71
CA LEU A 306 5.10 9.89 -19.16
C LEU A 306 6.48 10.47 -19.49
N PHE A 307 6.86 11.56 -18.82
CA PHE A 307 8.17 12.18 -18.99
C PHE A 307 9.31 11.22 -18.59
N ALA A 308 9.17 10.52 -17.46
CA ALA A 308 10.14 9.55 -17.03
C ALA A 308 10.28 8.37 -18.03
N THR A 309 9.15 7.90 -18.56
CA THR A 309 9.14 6.79 -19.51
C THR A 309 9.72 7.19 -20.86
N PHE A 310 9.58 8.45 -21.26
CA PHE A 310 10.22 8.98 -22.47
C PHE A 310 11.74 8.75 -22.48
N PHE A 311 12.44 8.95 -21.35
CA PHE A 311 13.86 8.66 -21.24
C PHE A 311 14.20 7.18 -21.46
N LEU A 312 13.33 6.27 -20.98
CA LEU A 312 13.53 4.83 -21.19
C LEU A 312 13.34 4.42 -22.64
N ILE A 313 12.38 5.06 -23.34
CA ILE A 313 12.12 4.83 -24.78
C ILE A 313 13.34 5.31 -25.61
N TRP A 314 13.90 6.47 -25.26
CA TRP A 314 15.02 7.02 -26.02
C TRP A 314 16.26 6.12 -25.93
N LYS A 315 16.66 5.71 -24.73
CA LYS A 315 17.77 4.76 -24.52
C LYS A 315 17.73 4.18 -23.11
N MET A 316 17.72 2.87 -23.00
CA MET A 316 17.76 2.19 -21.72
C MET A 316 19.19 2.13 -21.20
N THR A 317 19.56 3.07 -20.35
CA THR A 317 20.89 3.19 -19.70
C THR A 317 20.72 3.29 -18.19
N LEU A 318 21.78 3.10 -17.45
CA LEU A 318 21.77 3.30 -15.99
C LEU A 318 21.25 4.69 -15.61
N PHE A 319 21.68 5.73 -16.31
CA PHE A 319 21.22 7.10 -16.04
C PHE A 319 19.72 7.26 -16.27
N THR A 320 19.17 6.72 -17.36
CA THR A 320 17.73 6.84 -17.67
C THR A 320 16.87 6.02 -16.70
N VAL A 321 17.33 4.85 -16.27
CA VAL A 321 16.63 4.04 -15.25
C VAL A 321 16.64 4.74 -13.89
N ILE A 322 17.76 5.30 -13.46
CA ILE A 322 17.84 6.08 -12.21
C ILE A 322 16.93 7.30 -12.29
N THR A 323 16.95 8.04 -13.39
CA THR A 323 16.08 9.22 -13.61
C THR A 323 14.61 8.83 -13.54
N PHE A 324 14.23 7.75 -14.20
CA PHE A 324 12.88 7.19 -14.15
C PHE A 324 12.48 6.87 -12.70
N MET A 325 13.32 6.19 -11.93
CA MET A 325 13.05 5.83 -10.53
C MET A 325 12.96 7.05 -9.61
N ILE A 326 13.76 8.09 -9.84
CA ILE A 326 13.68 9.37 -9.10
C ILE A 326 12.31 10.01 -9.33
N ILE A 327 11.90 10.16 -10.58
CA ILE A 327 10.61 10.77 -10.93
C ILE A 327 9.46 9.92 -10.39
N TYR A 328 9.53 8.60 -10.54
CA TYR A 328 8.55 7.66 -10.00
C TYR A 328 8.41 7.81 -8.48
N SER A 329 9.51 7.92 -7.75
CA SER A 329 9.52 8.04 -6.29
C SER A 329 8.84 9.31 -5.77
N VAL A 330 8.81 10.36 -6.58
CA VAL A 330 8.07 11.60 -6.31
C VAL A 330 6.59 11.46 -6.72
N CYS A 331 6.33 10.91 -7.89
CA CYS A 331 4.98 10.86 -8.47
C CYS A 331 4.09 9.78 -7.81
N ALA A 332 4.65 8.64 -7.39
CA ALA A 332 3.88 7.54 -6.84
C ALA A 332 3.14 7.91 -5.52
N PRO A 333 3.76 8.58 -4.54
CA PRO A 333 3.04 9.06 -3.36
C PRO A 333 1.99 10.13 -3.69
N LEU A 334 2.25 11.03 -4.65
CA LEU A 334 1.27 12.03 -5.10
C LEU A 334 -0.01 11.36 -5.59
N GLN A 335 0.10 10.37 -6.46
CA GLN A 335 -1.03 9.66 -7.01
C GLN A 335 -1.72 8.76 -5.97
N GLY A 336 -0.94 7.90 -5.32
CA GLY A 336 -1.47 6.88 -4.40
C GLY A 336 -2.20 7.46 -3.20
N ASN A 337 -1.62 8.49 -2.54
CA ASN A 337 -2.26 9.13 -1.40
C ASN A 337 -3.51 9.92 -1.80
N THR A 338 -3.50 10.57 -2.97
CA THR A 338 -4.64 11.31 -3.47
C THR A 338 -5.83 10.40 -3.76
N ILE A 339 -5.60 9.27 -4.44
CA ILE A 339 -6.65 8.28 -4.74
C ILE A 339 -7.16 7.64 -3.44
N THR A 340 -6.25 7.25 -2.54
CA THR A 340 -6.59 6.60 -1.28
C THR A 340 -7.40 7.53 -0.37
N SER A 341 -6.99 8.78 -0.22
CA SER A 341 -7.73 9.79 0.55
C SER A 341 -9.14 10.00 -0.01
N SER A 342 -9.24 10.11 -1.33
CA SER A 342 -10.51 10.21 -2.04
C SER A 342 -11.42 9.01 -1.79
N TYR A 343 -10.85 7.81 -1.79
CA TYR A 343 -11.59 6.56 -1.53
C TYR A 343 -12.12 6.49 -0.11
N PHE A 344 -11.31 6.80 0.90
CA PHE A 344 -11.73 6.78 2.30
C PHE A 344 -12.88 7.74 2.58
N ARG A 345 -12.90 8.90 1.93
CA ARG A 345 -14.01 9.85 2.02
C ARG A 345 -15.31 9.28 1.43
N ILE A 346 -15.22 8.56 0.30
CA ILE A 346 -16.39 7.90 -0.30
C ILE A 346 -16.92 6.80 0.63
N ILE A 347 -16.04 5.96 1.18
CA ILE A 347 -16.43 4.91 2.13
C ILE A 347 -17.15 5.48 3.35
N GLY A 348 -16.69 6.62 3.88
CA GLY A 348 -17.35 7.28 5.02
C GLY A 348 -18.78 7.75 4.73
N ARG A 349 -19.16 7.90 3.46
CA ARG A 349 -20.50 8.30 3.02
C ARG A 349 -21.39 7.12 2.59
N LEU A 350 -20.86 5.89 2.58
CA LEU A 350 -21.64 4.70 2.26
C LEU A 350 -22.68 4.40 3.36
N PRO A 351 -23.81 3.76 2.99
CA PRO A 351 -24.81 3.34 3.96
C PRO A 351 -24.20 2.41 5.03
N LEU A 352 -24.93 2.23 6.14
CA LEU A 352 -24.51 1.44 7.31
C LEU A 352 -23.36 2.05 8.13
N LYS A 353 -23.19 3.38 8.08
CA LYS A 353 -22.32 4.16 9.01
C LYS A 353 -20.93 3.49 9.26
N GLY A 354 -20.24 3.11 8.20
CA GLY A 354 -18.88 2.54 8.27
C GLY A 354 -18.80 1.03 8.54
N GLN A 355 -19.92 0.31 8.68
CA GLN A 355 -19.93 -1.16 8.85
C GLN A 355 -19.42 -1.91 7.59
N LEU A 356 -19.46 -1.27 6.41
CA LEU A 356 -18.97 -1.81 5.14
C LEU A 356 -17.46 -1.55 4.90
N ARG A 357 -16.71 -1.14 5.94
CA ARG A 357 -15.31 -0.75 5.78
C ARG A 357 -14.43 -1.92 5.35
N VAL A 358 -14.59 -3.09 5.97
CA VAL A 358 -13.81 -4.29 5.66
C VAL A 358 -14.10 -4.75 4.23
N GLU A 359 -15.38 -4.79 3.86
CA GLU A 359 -15.85 -5.18 2.52
C GLU A 359 -15.34 -4.19 1.45
N SER A 360 -15.32 -2.91 1.78
CA SER A 360 -14.79 -1.88 0.87
C SER A 360 -13.29 -2.05 0.65
N VAL A 361 -12.51 -2.40 1.68
CA VAL A 361 -11.09 -2.71 1.53
C VAL A 361 -10.90 -3.94 0.63
N VAL A 362 -11.69 -5.00 0.84
CA VAL A 362 -11.64 -6.20 -0.02
C VAL A 362 -11.90 -5.85 -1.48
N MET A 363 -12.96 -5.06 -1.75
CA MET A 363 -13.28 -4.66 -3.13
C MET A 363 -12.19 -3.80 -3.76
N ARG A 364 -11.57 -2.90 -2.98
CA ARG A 364 -10.40 -2.14 -3.44
C ARG A 364 -9.27 -3.08 -3.87
N GLU A 365 -8.96 -4.10 -3.07
CA GLU A 365 -7.90 -5.06 -3.37
C GLU A 365 -8.22 -5.92 -4.60
N VAL A 366 -9.49 -6.26 -4.85
CA VAL A 366 -9.91 -6.96 -6.08
C VAL A 366 -9.56 -6.13 -7.31
N PHE A 367 -9.93 -4.85 -7.35
CA PHE A 367 -9.66 -3.99 -8.50
C PHE A 367 -8.17 -3.66 -8.65
N LEU A 368 -7.48 -3.33 -7.55
CA LEU A 368 -6.07 -3.01 -7.57
C LEU A 368 -5.22 -4.20 -8.05
N ASN A 369 -5.42 -5.36 -7.46
CA ASN A 369 -4.66 -6.56 -7.82
C ASN A 369 -5.09 -7.11 -9.17
N GLY A 370 -6.37 -6.97 -9.57
CA GLY A 370 -6.81 -7.28 -10.92
C GLY A 370 -6.05 -6.46 -11.98
N GLY A 371 -5.89 -5.15 -11.76
CA GLY A 371 -5.06 -4.30 -12.62
C GLY A 371 -3.60 -4.75 -12.67
N ARG A 372 -3.00 -5.10 -11.52
CA ARG A 372 -1.62 -5.60 -11.46
C ARG A 372 -1.44 -6.89 -12.26
N VAL A 373 -2.34 -7.84 -12.12
CA VAL A 373 -2.31 -9.13 -12.84
C VAL A 373 -2.43 -8.90 -14.35
N VAL A 374 -3.39 -8.07 -14.78
CA VAL A 374 -3.59 -7.76 -16.21
C VAL A 374 -2.34 -7.12 -16.80
N SER A 375 -1.72 -6.15 -16.13
CA SER A 375 -0.53 -5.48 -16.64
C SER A 375 0.70 -6.40 -16.73
N ILE A 376 0.86 -7.30 -15.77
CA ILE A 376 1.96 -8.26 -15.77
C ILE A 376 1.80 -9.23 -16.94
N PHE A 377 0.61 -9.81 -17.14
CA PHE A 377 0.37 -10.71 -18.28
C PHE A 377 0.46 -10.00 -19.62
N ALA A 378 -0.02 -8.74 -19.72
CA ALA A 378 0.16 -7.94 -20.91
C ALA A 378 1.64 -7.71 -21.23
N LEU A 379 2.45 -7.38 -20.21
CA LEU A 379 3.89 -7.23 -20.36
C LEU A 379 4.55 -8.53 -20.85
N LEU A 380 4.27 -9.66 -20.18
CA LEU A 380 4.88 -10.94 -20.52
C LEU A 380 4.49 -11.40 -21.93
N GLY A 381 3.19 -11.27 -22.30
CA GLY A 381 2.74 -11.62 -23.64
C GLY A 381 3.37 -10.76 -24.74
N LEU A 382 3.53 -9.47 -24.50
CA LEU A 382 4.19 -8.57 -25.48
C LEU A 382 5.70 -8.83 -25.56
N MET A 383 6.35 -9.20 -24.44
CA MET A 383 7.78 -9.57 -24.46
C MET A 383 8.04 -10.87 -25.22
N GLU A 384 7.11 -11.81 -25.22
CA GLU A 384 7.23 -13.05 -26.01
C GLU A 384 7.27 -12.76 -27.51
N TYR A 385 6.54 -11.72 -27.97
CA TYR A 385 6.48 -11.32 -29.37
C TYR A 385 7.62 -10.41 -29.81
N ALA A 386 7.99 -9.43 -28.96
CA ALA A 386 8.88 -8.32 -29.36
C ALA A 386 10.16 -8.23 -28.52
N GLY A 387 10.40 -9.22 -27.64
CA GLY A 387 11.58 -9.21 -26.76
C GLY A 387 11.58 -8.09 -25.73
N ASP A 388 12.75 -7.84 -25.13
CA ASP A 388 12.96 -6.84 -24.07
C ASP A 388 12.75 -5.38 -24.57
N GLU A 389 12.82 -5.12 -25.85
CA GLU A 389 12.67 -3.78 -26.45
C GLU A 389 11.27 -3.20 -26.24
N VAL A 390 10.26 -4.05 -25.98
CA VAL A 390 8.90 -3.63 -25.71
C VAL A 390 8.71 -3.00 -24.34
N LEU A 391 9.61 -3.23 -23.37
CA LEU A 391 9.49 -2.80 -21.98
C LEU A 391 9.17 -1.30 -21.79
N PRO A 392 9.93 -0.36 -22.41
CA PRO A 392 9.63 1.06 -22.29
C PRO A 392 8.25 1.44 -22.86
N TRP A 393 7.84 0.78 -23.94
CA TRP A 393 6.57 1.04 -24.63
C TRP A 393 5.38 0.59 -23.78
N VAL A 394 5.47 -0.56 -23.12
CA VAL A 394 4.42 -1.05 -22.21
C VAL A 394 4.31 -0.14 -20.99
N LEU A 395 5.43 0.33 -20.45
CA LEU A 395 5.42 1.32 -19.37
C LEU A 395 4.79 2.65 -19.83
N ALA A 396 5.06 3.09 -21.06
CA ALA A 396 4.46 4.29 -21.62
C ALA A 396 2.94 4.12 -21.80
N ALA A 397 2.49 3.00 -22.33
CA ALA A 397 1.06 2.71 -22.47
C ALA A 397 0.36 2.69 -21.10
N ALA A 398 0.95 2.02 -20.11
CA ALA A 398 0.42 2.01 -18.75
C ALA A 398 0.41 3.40 -18.10
N SER A 399 1.41 4.24 -18.39
CA SER A 399 1.45 5.64 -17.95
C SER A 399 0.37 6.49 -18.61
N LEU A 400 0.09 6.28 -19.91
CA LEU A 400 -0.99 6.96 -20.63
C LEU A 400 -2.37 6.62 -20.05
N LEU A 401 -2.59 5.36 -19.66
CA LEU A 401 -3.85 4.96 -19.03
C LEU A 401 -4.10 5.70 -17.70
N GLN A 402 -3.05 6.20 -17.01
CA GLN A 402 -3.20 7.00 -15.79
C GLN A 402 -3.92 8.34 -16.05
N ILE A 403 -3.98 8.85 -17.28
CA ILE A 403 -4.77 10.05 -17.64
C ILE A 403 -6.24 9.85 -17.29
N GLY A 404 -6.76 8.63 -17.47
CA GLY A 404 -8.13 8.26 -17.10
C GLY A 404 -8.48 8.51 -15.63
N LEU A 405 -7.50 8.50 -14.72
CA LEU A 405 -7.71 8.76 -13.29
C LEU A 405 -8.27 10.16 -13.03
N ALA A 406 -7.80 11.17 -13.78
CA ALA A 406 -8.29 12.54 -13.64
C ALA A 406 -9.78 12.64 -14.03
N GLY A 407 -10.22 11.91 -15.07
CA GLY A 407 -11.62 11.81 -15.49
C GLY A 407 -12.49 11.09 -14.44
N LEU A 408 -12.01 9.97 -13.88
CA LEU A 408 -12.72 9.20 -12.86
C LEU A 408 -12.94 10.02 -11.57
N LEU A 409 -12.01 10.90 -11.22
CA LEU A 409 -12.15 11.80 -10.07
C LEU A 409 -13.07 13.00 -10.35
N ARG A 410 -12.99 13.63 -11.53
CA ARG A 410 -13.85 14.77 -11.91
C ARG A 410 -15.32 14.38 -12.00
N SER A 411 -15.63 13.23 -12.55
CA SER A 411 -17.03 12.75 -12.68
C SER A 411 -17.73 12.63 -11.32
N ARG A 412 -16.97 12.59 -10.26
CA ARG A 412 -17.40 12.52 -8.86
C ARG A 412 -17.89 13.87 -8.34
N ASP A 413 -17.16 14.95 -8.58
CA ASP A 413 -17.47 16.29 -8.07
C ASP A 413 -18.75 16.82 -8.75
N ALA A 414 -18.87 16.64 -10.07
CA ALA A 414 -20.09 16.98 -10.80
C ALA A 414 -21.35 16.22 -10.33
N GLY A 415 -21.21 15.00 -9.84
CA GLY A 415 -22.31 14.20 -9.28
C GLY A 415 -22.79 14.68 -7.90
N VAL A 416 -21.87 15.18 -7.09
CA VAL A 416 -22.16 15.72 -5.74
C VAL A 416 -22.78 17.10 -5.84
N GLU A 417 -22.23 17.97 -6.69
CA GLU A 417 -22.76 19.30 -6.94
C GLU A 417 -24.21 19.27 -7.49
N ARG A 418 -24.45 18.46 -8.53
CA ARG A 418 -25.81 18.28 -9.08
C ARG A 418 -26.82 17.74 -8.05
N ARG A 419 -26.39 16.99 -7.04
CA ARG A 419 -27.24 16.47 -5.98
C ARG A 419 -27.49 17.54 -4.89
N ALA A 420 -26.49 18.34 -4.58
CA ALA A 420 -26.61 19.49 -3.69
C ALA A 420 -27.54 20.54 -4.29
N ASP A 421 -27.37 20.89 -5.57
CA ASP A 421 -28.22 21.84 -6.29
C ASP A 421 -29.68 21.36 -6.38
N ARG A 422 -29.91 20.04 -6.62
CA ARG A 422 -31.27 19.47 -6.60
C ARG A 422 -31.92 19.48 -5.21
N LEU A 423 -31.14 19.37 -4.14
CA LEU A 423 -31.66 19.46 -2.78
C LEU A 423 -31.95 20.91 -2.41
N LEU A 424 -31.08 21.86 -2.79
CA LEU A 424 -31.30 23.28 -2.58
C LEU A 424 -32.48 23.82 -3.39
N SER A 425 -32.65 23.38 -4.64
CA SER A 425 -33.81 23.74 -5.46
C SER A 425 -35.13 23.18 -4.92
N ARG A 426 -35.11 22.00 -4.26
CA ARG A 426 -36.31 21.44 -3.59
C ARG A 426 -36.62 22.12 -2.28
N THR A 427 -35.63 22.65 -1.55
CA THR A 427 -35.86 23.35 -0.27
C THR A 427 -36.11 24.85 -0.47
N GLY A 428 -35.66 25.46 -1.58
CA GLY A 428 -35.90 26.85 -1.92
C GLY A 428 -37.24 27.12 -2.58
N GLY A 429 -37.89 26.10 -3.17
CA GLY A 429 -39.21 26.21 -3.80
C GLY A 429 -40.43 26.21 -2.86
N GLY A 430 -40.20 26.03 -1.55
CA GLY A 430 -41.28 25.93 -0.53
C GLY A 430 -41.61 27.23 0.22
N LYS A 431 -40.96 28.37 -0.08
CA LYS A 431 -41.19 29.64 0.65
C LYS A 431 -41.74 30.79 -0.15
N ALA A 432 -42.27 30.60 -1.32
CA ALA A 432 -42.82 31.69 -2.14
C ALA A 432 -44.30 31.55 -2.48
N SER A 433 -45.13 31.01 -1.59
CA SER A 433 -46.61 31.05 -1.76
C SER A 433 -47.36 30.97 -0.44
N SER A 434 -47.16 31.92 0.45
CA SER A 434 -48.21 32.27 1.46
C SER A 434 -47.86 33.64 2.09
N GLY A 435 -48.15 34.69 1.37
CA GLY A 435 -48.01 36.08 1.84
C GLY A 435 -48.91 36.97 1.05
N GLY A 436 -50.23 36.72 1.09
CA GLY A 436 -51.26 37.57 0.51
C GLY A 436 -52.40 37.77 1.47
N ALA A 437 -52.52 39.03 1.95
CA ALA A 437 -53.70 39.71 2.41
C ALA A 437 -54.49 39.17 3.64
N ALA A 438 -54.42 39.88 4.69
CA ALA A 438 -55.62 40.43 5.37
C ALA A 438 -55.22 41.53 6.32
N GLY A 439 -55.48 42.79 5.92
CA GLY A 439 -55.55 43.89 6.86
C GLY A 439 -56.89 43.83 7.57
N THR A 440 -56.96 44.29 8.78
CA THR A 440 -58.00 45.21 9.30
C THR A 440 -57.80 45.45 10.81
N ARG A 441 -57.63 46.69 11.18
CA ARG A 441 -58.16 47.47 12.31
C ARG A 441 -58.56 46.69 13.58
N LEU A 442 -57.93 46.92 14.68
CA LEU A 442 -58.32 47.77 15.81
C LEU A 442 -57.18 47.81 16.81
#